data_cc570322bff1aa1d23e7a3e8bdebb3b0
#
_entry.id   cc570322bff1aa1d23e7a3e8bdebb3b0
#
_cell.length_a   1.000
_cell.length_b   1.000
_cell.length_c   1.000
_cell.angle_alpha   90.00
_cell.angle_beta   90.00
_cell.angle_gamma   90.00
#
_symmetry.space_group_name_H-M   'P 1'
#
loop_
_entity.id
_entity.type
_entity.pdbx_description
1 polymer ?
#
loop_
_entity_poly.entity_id
_entity_poly.type
_entity_poly.pdbx_seq_one_letter_code
_entity_poly.pdbx_strand_id
1 'polypeptide(L)'
;MKNIFLTLIAIIAVGSLFSCEPVEDRNSLPAMTLKSSDLNYTAVANGNTIELKNLTPDIIPYWSYVDSKGNELGHSNLNELTIAMPFAGTYTINFSAYTKGGSVTDTKTVTILKNDQTLFSDPRWAMLTNGVAGKTWVFNMVTESPFAFVGGGYINKTVEGDWAWYPGSINDVSWSGIENKDWGEVTFDLNGGYNVKVKQTSLTTGSTVKTTQSGTYNFSLTNGSTNDRIILNGGIEILHLNAYYNETLSGFSFSNVRLIELTASSLRYAAIRNDGVQVVMNLIPKTSN
;
A
#
# COMPACT_ATOMS: atom_id res chain seq x y z
N MET A 1 -47.92 54.81 -34.04
CA MET A 1 -46.68 54.29 -33.52
C MET A 1 -46.81 53.06 -32.65
N LYS A 2 -47.87 52.97 -31.78
CA LYS A 2 -48.07 51.85 -30.86
C LYS A 2 -48.32 50.50 -31.61
N ASN A 3 -49.04 50.51 -32.74
CA ASN A 3 -49.40 49.31 -33.51
C ASN A 3 -48.21 48.74 -34.31
N ILE A 4 -47.29 49.59 -34.75
CA ILE A 4 -46.08 49.18 -35.50
C ILE A 4 -45.13 48.42 -34.53
N PHE A 5 -45.05 48.86 -33.28
CA PHE A 5 -44.20 48.24 -32.26
C PHE A 5 -44.69 46.84 -31.88
N LEU A 6 -46.03 46.68 -31.75
CA LEU A 6 -46.64 45.37 -31.48
C LEU A 6 -46.48 44.37 -32.65
N THR A 7 -46.53 44.86 -33.90
CA THR A 7 -46.29 44.03 -35.09
C THR A 7 -44.84 43.58 -35.20
N LEU A 8 -43.92 44.46 -34.84
CA LEU A 8 -42.48 44.13 -34.86
C LEU A 8 -42.13 43.06 -33.78
N ILE A 9 -42.72 43.18 -32.59
CA ILE A 9 -42.54 42.18 -31.53
C ILE A 9 -43.13 40.81 -31.91
N ALA A 10 -44.29 40.80 -32.59
CA ALA A 10 -44.88 39.57 -33.07
C ALA A 10 -44.05 38.87 -34.14
N ILE A 11 -43.40 39.61 -35.03
CA ILE A 11 -42.51 39.05 -36.06
C ILE A 11 -41.25 38.49 -35.47
N ILE A 12 -40.68 39.14 -34.46
CA ILE A 12 -39.48 38.65 -33.73
C ILE A 12 -39.82 37.39 -32.94
N ALA A 13 -41.00 37.32 -32.29
CA ALA A 13 -41.45 36.15 -31.55
C ALA A 13 -41.74 34.93 -32.45
N VAL A 14 -42.23 35.13 -33.66
CA VAL A 14 -42.40 34.06 -34.64
C VAL A 14 -41.08 33.59 -35.24
N GLY A 15 -40.12 34.52 -35.46
CA GLY A 15 -38.79 34.18 -35.96
C GLY A 15 -37.94 33.35 -35.00
N SER A 16 -38.18 33.47 -33.68
CA SER A 16 -37.47 32.66 -32.66
C SER A 16 -38.00 31.22 -32.53
N LEU A 17 -39.13 30.87 -33.17
CA LEU A 17 -39.67 29.51 -33.19
C LEU A 17 -39.05 28.62 -34.29
N PHE A 18 -38.30 29.20 -35.24
CA PHE A 18 -37.47 28.46 -36.16
C PHE A 18 -36.05 28.28 -35.61
N SER A 19 -35.93 27.87 -34.35
CA SER A 19 -34.72 27.32 -33.84
C SER A 19 -34.42 26.07 -34.69
N CYS A 20 -33.30 26.09 -35.40
CA CYS A 20 -32.79 24.90 -36.05
C CYS A 20 -32.75 23.78 -35.00
N GLU A 21 -33.65 22.83 -35.05
CA GLU A 21 -33.36 21.55 -34.45
C GLU A 21 -32.12 21.04 -35.17
N PRO A 22 -31.02 20.78 -34.42
CA PRO A 22 -29.90 20.09 -35.05
C PRO A 22 -30.48 18.76 -35.56
N VAL A 23 -30.50 18.59 -36.87
CA VAL A 23 -30.73 17.27 -37.46
C VAL A 23 -29.53 16.44 -37.04
N GLU A 24 -29.62 15.85 -35.85
CA GLU A 24 -28.73 14.76 -35.50
C GLU A 24 -29.00 13.65 -36.50
N ASP A 25 -28.12 13.55 -37.49
CA ASP A 25 -28.05 12.39 -38.36
C ASP A 25 -27.64 11.22 -37.48
N ARG A 26 -28.65 10.67 -36.78
CA ARG A 26 -28.47 9.47 -35.94
C ARG A 26 -28.34 8.28 -36.88
N ASN A 27 -27.22 8.27 -37.61
CA ASN A 27 -26.79 7.05 -38.25
C ASN A 27 -26.63 6.02 -37.14
N SER A 28 -27.47 4.99 -37.18
CA SER A 28 -27.31 3.87 -36.25
C SER A 28 -25.88 3.40 -36.31
N LEU A 29 -25.23 3.26 -35.10
CA LEU A 29 -23.91 2.68 -35.04
C LEU A 29 -23.89 1.36 -35.82
N PRO A 30 -22.82 1.06 -36.57
CA PRO A 30 -22.69 -0.22 -37.24
C PRO A 30 -22.95 -1.36 -36.29
N ALA A 31 -23.57 -2.43 -36.75
CA ALA A 31 -23.75 -3.60 -35.91
C ALA A 31 -22.41 -4.14 -35.44
N MET A 32 -22.32 -4.48 -34.15
CA MET A 32 -21.14 -5.12 -33.58
C MET A 32 -20.99 -6.50 -34.22
N THR A 33 -19.92 -6.71 -34.98
CA THR A 33 -19.61 -7.99 -35.64
C THR A 33 -18.50 -8.74 -34.95
N LEU A 34 -17.61 -8.03 -34.22
CA LEU A 34 -16.48 -8.61 -33.51
C LEU A 34 -16.93 -9.37 -32.25
N LYS A 35 -16.43 -10.55 -32.03
CA LYS A 35 -16.66 -11.40 -30.85
C LYS A 35 -15.38 -11.54 -30.05
N SER A 36 -15.47 -11.94 -28.78
CA SER A 36 -14.29 -12.18 -27.93
C SER A 36 -13.36 -13.26 -28.53
N SER A 37 -13.93 -14.27 -29.21
CA SER A 37 -13.17 -15.31 -29.91
C SER A 37 -12.32 -14.80 -31.09
N ASP A 38 -12.66 -13.62 -31.61
CA ASP A 38 -11.97 -13.03 -32.76
C ASP A 38 -10.79 -12.14 -32.32
N LEU A 39 -10.68 -11.89 -31.01
CA LEU A 39 -9.60 -11.08 -30.47
C LEU A 39 -8.27 -11.87 -30.53
N ASN A 40 -7.30 -11.31 -31.25
CA ASN A 40 -5.96 -11.84 -31.33
C ASN A 40 -5.00 -10.91 -30.59
N TYR A 41 -4.44 -11.37 -29.47
CA TYR A 41 -3.49 -10.61 -28.67
C TYR A 41 -2.62 -11.53 -27.84
N THR A 42 -1.45 -11.04 -27.43
CA THR A 42 -0.56 -11.73 -26.51
C THR A 42 -0.42 -11.00 -25.18
N ALA A 43 -0.31 -11.77 -24.11
CA ALA A 43 0.06 -11.31 -22.78
C ALA A 43 1.04 -12.35 -22.21
N VAL A 44 2.32 -12.00 -22.14
CA VAL A 44 3.40 -12.95 -21.82
C VAL A 44 4.28 -12.38 -20.73
N ALA A 45 4.60 -13.20 -19.71
CA ALA A 45 5.60 -12.86 -18.71
C ALA A 45 7.01 -13.08 -19.26
N ASN A 46 7.87 -12.08 -19.02
CA ASN A 46 9.31 -12.17 -19.29
C ASN A 46 10.04 -11.65 -18.04
N GLY A 47 10.45 -12.58 -17.15
CA GLY A 47 10.96 -12.24 -15.84
C GLY A 47 9.94 -11.47 -15.00
N ASN A 48 10.27 -10.26 -14.59
CA ASN A 48 9.40 -9.34 -13.84
C ASN A 48 8.72 -8.29 -14.74
N THR A 49 8.51 -8.62 -16.02
CA THR A 49 7.72 -7.79 -16.93
C THR A 49 6.60 -8.60 -17.56
N ILE A 50 5.52 -7.94 -17.94
CA ILE A 50 4.47 -8.49 -18.79
C ILE A 50 4.48 -7.71 -20.10
N GLU A 51 4.66 -8.44 -21.19
CA GLU A 51 4.62 -7.89 -22.55
C GLU A 51 3.22 -8.13 -23.14
N LEU A 52 2.55 -7.02 -23.51
CA LEU A 52 1.23 -7.01 -24.11
C LEU A 52 1.34 -6.56 -25.56
N LYS A 53 0.68 -7.28 -26.46
CA LYS A 53 0.64 -6.94 -27.88
C LYS A 53 -0.72 -7.24 -28.49
N ASN A 54 -1.34 -6.20 -29.09
CA ASN A 54 -2.51 -6.33 -29.91
C ASN A 54 -2.13 -6.82 -31.32
N LEU A 55 -2.81 -7.85 -31.77
CA LEU A 55 -2.68 -8.43 -33.11
C LEU A 55 -4.03 -8.37 -33.88
N THR A 56 -5.07 -7.84 -33.27
CA THR A 56 -6.38 -7.64 -33.90
C THR A 56 -6.34 -6.35 -34.73
N PRO A 57 -6.56 -6.39 -36.05
CA PRO A 57 -6.54 -5.21 -36.89
C PRO A 57 -7.79 -4.34 -36.68
N ASP A 58 -7.70 -3.07 -37.09
CA ASP A 58 -8.82 -2.12 -37.21
C ASP A 58 -9.62 -1.88 -35.93
N ILE A 59 -8.94 -1.94 -34.76
CA ILE A 59 -9.52 -1.66 -33.44
C ILE A 59 -8.71 -0.59 -32.71
N ILE A 60 -9.33 0.01 -31.70
CA ILE A 60 -8.64 0.75 -30.67
C ILE A 60 -8.49 -0.17 -29.45
N PRO A 61 -7.26 -0.59 -29.13
CA PRO A 61 -7.03 -1.45 -27.98
C PRO A 61 -7.19 -0.68 -26.67
N TYR A 62 -7.66 -1.37 -25.64
CA TYR A 62 -7.61 -0.89 -24.27
C TYR A 62 -7.27 -2.06 -23.36
N TRP A 63 -6.21 -1.88 -22.61
CA TRP A 63 -5.72 -2.82 -21.64
C TRP A 63 -6.05 -2.32 -20.24
N SER A 64 -6.52 -3.17 -19.35
CA SER A 64 -6.41 -2.97 -17.92
C SER A 64 -5.80 -4.21 -17.27
N TYR A 65 -5.03 -4.00 -16.22
CA TYR A 65 -4.37 -5.09 -15.52
C TYR A 65 -4.58 -4.94 -14.02
N VAL A 66 -4.92 -6.07 -13.39
CA VAL A 66 -5.32 -6.13 -11.99
C VAL A 66 -4.51 -7.19 -11.25
N ASP A 67 -4.30 -6.98 -9.95
CA ASP A 67 -3.67 -7.95 -9.08
C ASP A 67 -4.63 -9.09 -8.70
N SER A 68 -4.13 -10.08 -7.95
CA SER A 68 -4.94 -11.20 -7.46
C SER A 68 -6.05 -10.83 -6.48
N LYS A 69 -6.04 -9.59 -5.97
CA LYS A 69 -7.06 -9.04 -5.06
C LYS A 69 -8.13 -8.26 -5.82
N GLY A 70 -7.94 -8.09 -7.14
CA GLY A 70 -8.85 -7.33 -8.01
C GLY A 70 -8.56 -5.82 -8.04
N ASN A 71 -7.45 -5.35 -7.48
CA ASN A 71 -7.06 -3.95 -7.56
C ASN A 71 -6.50 -3.66 -8.95
N GLU A 72 -7.00 -2.62 -9.60
CA GLU A 72 -6.43 -2.14 -10.85
C GLU A 72 -5.06 -1.51 -10.59
N LEU A 73 -4.05 -2.02 -11.30
CA LEU A 73 -2.67 -1.56 -11.24
C LEU A 73 -2.37 -0.51 -12.32
N GLY A 74 -3.17 -0.48 -13.37
CA GLY A 74 -3.07 0.48 -14.45
C GLY A 74 -3.81 0.04 -15.72
N HIS A 75 -3.76 0.93 -16.72
CA HIS A 75 -4.38 0.71 -18.02
C HIS A 75 -3.59 1.41 -19.15
N SER A 76 -3.86 1.04 -20.40
CA SER A 76 -3.23 1.62 -21.58
C SER A 76 -4.07 1.39 -22.84
N ASN A 77 -3.90 2.26 -23.83
CA ASN A 77 -4.50 2.12 -25.16
C ASN A 77 -3.46 1.93 -26.27
N LEU A 78 -2.23 1.54 -25.91
CA LEU A 78 -1.17 1.26 -26.88
C LEU A 78 -1.34 -0.12 -27.51
N ASN A 79 -0.91 -0.28 -28.75
CA ASN A 79 -0.90 -1.58 -29.40
C ASN A 79 0.14 -2.53 -28.81
N GLU A 80 1.22 -2.01 -28.27
CA GLU A 80 2.28 -2.75 -27.61
C GLU A 80 2.64 -2.03 -26.30
N LEU A 81 2.80 -2.79 -25.21
CA LEU A 81 3.10 -2.28 -23.89
C LEU A 81 3.92 -3.30 -23.10
N THR A 82 4.94 -2.82 -22.40
CA THR A 82 5.68 -3.60 -21.41
C THR A 82 5.42 -3.02 -20.02
N ILE A 83 5.00 -3.86 -19.09
CA ILE A 83 4.64 -3.48 -17.72
C ILE A 83 5.61 -4.14 -16.75
N ALA A 84 6.24 -3.36 -15.88
CA ALA A 84 7.06 -3.89 -14.78
C ALA A 84 6.17 -4.39 -13.64
N MET A 85 6.39 -5.62 -13.20
CA MET A 85 5.68 -6.26 -12.08
C MET A 85 6.69 -6.63 -10.99
N PRO A 86 6.82 -5.80 -9.94
CA PRO A 86 7.85 -6.03 -8.92
C PRO A 86 7.57 -7.24 -8.04
N PHE A 87 6.32 -7.68 -7.94
CA PHE A 87 5.93 -8.79 -7.06
C PHE A 87 5.61 -10.06 -7.84
N ALA A 88 5.96 -11.19 -7.23
CA ALA A 88 5.42 -12.48 -7.64
C ALA A 88 3.90 -12.50 -7.44
N GLY A 89 3.20 -13.16 -8.35
CA GLY A 89 1.74 -13.27 -8.27
C GLY A 89 1.12 -13.55 -9.62
N THR A 90 -0.19 -13.76 -9.61
CA THR A 90 -1.01 -13.91 -10.81
C THR A 90 -1.75 -12.60 -11.08
N TYR A 91 -1.60 -12.10 -12.29
CA TYR A 91 -2.20 -10.86 -12.75
C TYR A 91 -3.24 -11.18 -13.82
N THR A 92 -4.35 -10.48 -13.75
CA THR A 92 -5.40 -10.57 -14.77
C THR A 92 -5.25 -9.42 -15.74
N ILE A 93 -5.16 -9.73 -17.02
CA ILE A 93 -5.06 -8.79 -18.12
C ILE A 93 -6.40 -8.79 -18.87
N ASN A 94 -7.10 -7.69 -18.80
CA ASN A 94 -8.33 -7.46 -19.58
C ASN A 94 -7.96 -6.70 -20.85
N PHE A 95 -8.31 -7.26 -21.98
CA PHE A 95 -8.14 -6.66 -23.29
C PHE A 95 -9.48 -6.31 -23.90
N SER A 96 -9.74 -5.04 -24.11
CA SER A 96 -10.94 -4.54 -24.77
C SER A 96 -10.59 -3.96 -26.14
N ALA A 97 -11.30 -4.42 -27.14
CA ALA A 97 -11.20 -3.91 -28.50
C ALA A 97 -12.40 -2.99 -28.78
N TYR A 98 -12.13 -1.71 -29.02
CA TYR A 98 -13.15 -0.73 -29.39
C TYR A 98 -13.25 -0.59 -30.91
N THR A 99 -14.46 -0.68 -31.42
CA THR A 99 -14.80 -0.48 -32.83
C THR A 99 -15.91 0.57 -32.97
N LYS A 100 -16.25 0.96 -34.20
CA LYS A 100 -17.40 1.84 -34.42
C LYS A 100 -18.73 1.23 -33.97
N GLY A 101 -18.82 -0.10 -33.89
CA GLY A 101 -20.04 -0.82 -33.49
C GLY A 101 -20.14 -1.13 -32.00
N GLY A 102 -19.11 -0.79 -31.20
CA GLY A 102 -19.07 -1.07 -29.77
C GLY A 102 -17.75 -1.68 -29.33
N SER A 103 -17.71 -2.30 -28.16
CA SER A 103 -16.52 -2.92 -27.59
C SER A 103 -16.73 -4.39 -27.23
N VAL A 104 -15.65 -5.16 -27.35
CA VAL A 104 -15.58 -6.56 -26.93
C VAL A 104 -14.38 -6.73 -26.01
N THR A 105 -14.54 -7.50 -24.96
CA THR A 105 -13.46 -7.76 -23.99
C THR A 105 -13.18 -9.26 -23.90
N ASP A 106 -11.90 -9.58 -23.76
CA ASP A 106 -11.39 -10.90 -23.38
C ASP A 106 -10.37 -10.76 -22.26
N THR A 107 -10.08 -11.86 -21.56
CA THR A 107 -9.26 -11.84 -20.36
C THR A 107 -8.25 -12.98 -20.39
N LYS A 108 -6.99 -12.66 -20.03
CA LYS A 108 -5.92 -13.65 -19.78
C LYS A 108 -5.30 -13.46 -18.42
N THR A 109 -4.81 -14.54 -17.84
CA THR A 109 -4.00 -14.49 -16.63
C THR A 109 -2.52 -14.69 -16.97
N VAL A 110 -1.65 -13.94 -16.29
CA VAL A 110 -0.19 -14.02 -16.43
C VAL A 110 0.41 -14.17 -15.04
N THR A 111 1.34 -15.09 -14.87
CA THR A 111 2.00 -15.34 -13.59
C THR A 111 3.46 -14.88 -13.63
N ILE A 112 3.81 -14.02 -12.66
CA ILE A 112 5.18 -13.66 -12.32
C ILE A 112 5.64 -14.59 -11.19
N LEU A 113 6.73 -15.33 -11.44
CA LEU A 113 7.15 -16.44 -10.56
C LEU A 113 7.89 -15.97 -9.30
N LYS A 114 8.57 -14.83 -9.35
CA LYS A 114 9.43 -14.34 -8.26
C LYS A 114 9.32 -12.82 -8.14
N ASN A 115 9.52 -12.31 -6.94
CA ASN A 115 9.72 -10.87 -6.73
C ASN A 115 10.98 -10.39 -7.46
N ASP A 116 10.97 -9.13 -7.91
CA ASP A 116 12.12 -8.52 -8.58
C ASP A 116 13.32 -8.46 -7.63
N GLN A 117 14.34 -9.27 -7.93
CA GLN A 117 15.54 -9.37 -7.11
C GLN A 117 16.37 -8.08 -7.11
N THR A 118 16.22 -7.25 -8.13
CA THR A 118 16.92 -5.96 -8.20
C THR A 118 16.29 -4.96 -7.24
N LEU A 119 14.96 -4.88 -7.24
CA LEU A 119 14.21 -3.98 -6.34
C LEU A 119 14.39 -4.37 -4.87
N PHE A 120 14.43 -5.67 -4.57
CA PHE A 120 14.56 -6.19 -3.21
C PHE A 120 15.99 -6.68 -2.90
N SER A 121 17.01 -6.12 -3.54
CA SER A 121 18.42 -6.50 -3.37
C SER A 121 19.01 -6.11 -2.02
N ASP A 122 18.47 -5.06 -1.37
CA ASP A 122 18.91 -4.69 0.00
C ASP A 122 18.54 -5.82 0.98
N PRO A 123 19.50 -6.39 1.72
CA PRO A 123 19.26 -7.52 2.62
C PRO A 123 18.23 -7.23 3.72
N ARG A 124 18.00 -5.96 4.05
CA ARG A 124 17.00 -5.55 5.04
C ARG A 124 15.58 -5.95 4.64
N TRP A 125 15.28 -6.06 3.35
CA TRP A 125 14.00 -6.61 2.88
C TRP A 125 13.78 -8.04 3.36
N ALA A 126 14.79 -8.91 3.18
CA ALA A 126 14.72 -10.29 3.65
C ALA A 126 14.70 -10.38 5.18
N MET A 127 15.46 -9.53 5.88
CA MET A 127 15.47 -9.47 7.34
C MET A 127 14.10 -9.12 7.90
N LEU A 128 13.41 -8.12 7.32
CA LEU A 128 12.10 -7.67 7.80
C LEU A 128 10.98 -8.65 7.47
N THR A 129 10.97 -9.20 6.24
CA THR A 129 9.80 -9.85 5.68
C THR A 129 9.95 -11.34 5.42
N ASN A 130 11.17 -11.87 5.32
CA ASN A 130 11.41 -13.21 4.76
C ASN A 130 10.76 -13.41 3.37
N GLY A 131 10.69 -12.34 2.58
CA GLY A 131 10.12 -12.33 1.24
C GLY A 131 8.61 -12.62 1.20
N VAL A 132 8.20 -13.50 0.31
CA VAL A 132 6.79 -13.90 0.10
C VAL A 132 6.23 -14.70 1.29
N ALA A 133 7.11 -15.44 1.99
CA ALA A 133 6.69 -16.28 3.11
C ALA A 133 6.18 -15.49 4.33
N GLY A 134 6.63 -14.26 4.46
CA GLY A 134 6.31 -13.41 5.59
C GLY A 134 7.18 -13.69 6.82
N LYS A 135 7.34 -12.68 7.66
CA LYS A 135 8.02 -12.78 8.95
C LYS A 135 7.20 -12.11 10.03
N THR A 136 6.98 -12.83 11.11
CA THR A 136 6.21 -12.37 12.27
C THR A 136 7.16 -11.99 13.40
N TRP A 137 6.91 -10.84 13.98
CA TRP A 137 7.67 -10.24 15.06
C TRP A 137 6.79 -10.09 16.30
N VAL A 138 7.37 -10.33 17.47
CA VAL A 138 6.76 -10.19 18.80
C VAL A 138 7.68 -9.42 19.71
N PHE A 139 7.16 -8.81 20.76
CA PHE A 139 8.03 -8.15 21.74
C PHE A 139 9.01 -9.12 22.39
N ASN A 140 10.25 -8.63 22.59
CA ASN A 140 11.23 -9.31 23.41
C ASN A 140 10.89 -9.08 24.90
N MET A 141 10.28 -10.09 25.53
CA MET A 141 9.85 -10.01 26.95
C MET A 141 10.79 -10.75 27.89
N VAL A 142 11.81 -11.42 27.35
CA VAL A 142 12.60 -12.40 28.12
C VAL A 142 14.02 -11.93 28.35
N THR A 143 14.72 -11.55 27.29
CA THR A 143 16.17 -11.26 27.34
C THR A 143 16.50 -9.77 27.42
N GLU A 144 15.54 -8.92 27.02
CA GLU A 144 15.66 -7.47 27.09
C GLU A 144 14.30 -6.87 27.48
N SER A 145 14.29 -5.59 27.83
CA SER A 145 13.02 -4.87 27.94
C SER A 145 12.36 -4.72 26.58
N PRO A 146 11.02 -4.83 26.49
CA PRO A 146 10.28 -4.58 25.26
C PRO A 146 10.38 -3.14 24.77
N PHE A 147 10.90 -2.22 25.57
CA PHE A 147 11.08 -0.81 25.22
C PHE A 147 12.35 -0.21 25.78
N ALA A 148 12.75 0.91 25.20
CA ALA A 148 13.82 1.78 25.70
C ALA A 148 13.48 3.24 25.39
N PHE A 149 14.18 4.17 26.05
CA PHE A 149 14.00 5.61 25.83
C PHE A 149 15.28 6.24 25.31
N VAL A 150 15.12 7.14 24.35
CA VAL A 150 16.16 8.04 23.88
C VAL A 150 15.57 9.42 23.71
N GLY A 151 16.29 10.43 24.14
CA GLY A 151 15.93 11.85 23.99
C GLY A 151 16.62 12.49 22.80
N GLY A 152 16.12 13.66 22.44
CA GLY A 152 16.64 14.40 21.30
C GLY A 152 16.16 13.89 19.94
N GLY A 153 16.50 14.57 18.88
CA GLY A 153 16.15 14.18 17.52
C GLY A 153 17.00 13.07 16.93
N TYR A 154 17.89 12.49 17.71
CA TYR A 154 18.93 11.62 17.23
C TYR A 154 19.20 10.45 18.17
N ILE A 155 19.23 9.24 17.62
CA ILE A 155 19.49 8.02 18.38
C ILE A 155 20.93 7.57 18.11
N ASN A 156 21.86 8.31 18.60
CA ASN A 156 23.25 7.88 18.62
C ASN A 156 23.81 8.09 20.02
N LYS A 157 24.07 7.02 20.70
CA LYS A 157 24.65 7.05 22.06
C LYS A 157 26.01 7.75 22.16
N THR A 158 26.64 8.04 21.01
CA THR A 158 27.93 8.69 20.92
C THR A 158 27.84 10.20 20.73
N VAL A 159 26.63 10.76 20.51
CA VAL A 159 26.44 12.19 20.36
C VAL A 159 26.32 12.84 21.73
N GLU A 160 27.18 13.81 22.00
CA GLU A 160 27.16 14.58 23.24
C GLU A 160 25.81 15.33 23.38
N GLY A 161 25.20 15.22 24.54
CA GLY A 161 23.90 15.80 24.85
C GLY A 161 22.70 14.90 24.58
N ASP A 162 22.87 13.81 23.84
CA ASP A 162 21.82 12.80 23.68
C ASP A 162 21.79 11.89 24.92
N TRP A 163 20.59 11.55 25.36
CA TRP A 163 20.40 10.59 26.42
C TRP A 163 19.65 9.36 25.91
N ALA A 164 20.00 8.20 26.44
CA ALA A 164 19.31 6.95 26.15
C ALA A 164 19.28 6.07 27.40
N TRP A 165 18.17 5.40 27.62
CA TRP A 165 18.01 4.42 28.67
C TRP A 165 17.42 3.13 28.10
N TYR A 166 18.19 2.05 28.24
CA TYR A 166 17.85 0.71 27.77
C TYR A 166 17.76 -0.21 28.98
N PRO A 167 16.54 -0.43 29.53
CA PRO A 167 16.37 -1.37 30.64
C PRO A 167 16.72 -2.80 30.24
N GLY A 168 17.02 -3.64 31.22
CA GLY A 168 17.39 -5.04 31.00
C GLY A 168 16.21 -5.89 30.55
N SER A 169 15.33 -6.24 31.48
CA SER A 169 14.18 -7.11 31.22
C SER A 169 12.87 -6.42 31.55
N ILE A 170 11.73 -7.06 31.24
CA ILE A 170 10.42 -6.58 31.68
C ILE A 170 10.33 -6.45 33.20
N ASN A 171 11.06 -7.28 33.94
CA ASN A 171 11.06 -7.24 35.39
C ASN A 171 11.78 -5.98 35.93
N ASP A 172 12.79 -5.50 35.23
CA ASP A 172 13.54 -4.29 35.60
C ASP A 172 12.70 -3.02 35.42
N VAL A 173 11.61 -3.11 34.70
CA VAL A 173 10.68 -2.02 34.42
C VAL A 173 9.26 -2.24 34.98
N SER A 174 9.12 -3.13 35.96
CA SER A 174 7.84 -3.43 36.63
C SER A 174 7.14 -2.18 37.19
N TRP A 175 7.91 -1.17 37.56
CA TRP A 175 7.44 0.13 38.03
C TRP A 175 6.74 0.98 36.93
N SER A 176 6.95 0.65 35.67
CA SER A 176 6.40 1.39 34.52
C SER A 176 4.89 1.17 34.30
N GLY A 177 4.29 0.19 34.96
CA GLY A 177 2.91 -0.20 34.75
C GLY A 177 2.67 -1.03 33.48
N ILE A 178 3.74 -1.41 32.76
CA ILE A 178 3.64 -2.29 31.60
C ILE A 178 3.39 -3.72 32.09
N GLU A 179 2.33 -4.33 31.59
CA GLU A 179 1.98 -5.69 31.95
C GLU A 179 2.89 -6.71 31.24
N ASN A 180 3.35 -7.70 31.98
CA ASN A 180 4.01 -8.86 31.39
C ASN A 180 2.96 -9.79 30.78
N LYS A 181 2.51 -9.49 29.56
CA LYS A 181 1.50 -10.25 28.81
C LYS A 181 1.90 -10.39 27.34
N ASP A 182 1.20 -11.26 26.63
CA ASP A 182 1.30 -11.32 25.17
C ASP A 182 0.63 -10.07 24.55
N TRP A 183 1.44 -9.14 24.10
CA TRP A 183 1.00 -7.89 23.46
C TRP A 183 0.55 -8.07 22.02
N GLY A 184 0.75 -9.25 21.44
CA GLY A 184 0.40 -9.55 20.06
C GLY A 184 1.60 -9.69 19.14
N GLU A 185 1.37 -9.45 17.86
CA GLU A 185 2.35 -9.72 16.81
C GLU A 185 2.18 -8.79 15.61
N VAL A 186 3.26 -8.53 14.88
CA VAL A 186 3.23 -7.87 13.59
C VAL A 186 3.91 -8.73 12.54
N THR A 187 3.26 -8.91 11.39
CA THR A 187 3.81 -9.67 10.26
C THR A 187 3.99 -8.75 9.07
N PHE A 188 5.16 -8.82 8.45
CA PHE A 188 5.46 -8.15 7.18
C PHE A 188 5.71 -9.21 6.11
N ASP A 189 5.18 -9.03 4.90
CA ASP A 189 5.45 -9.89 3.75
C ASP A 189 5.50 -9.11 2.43
N LEU A 190 6.01 -9.78 1.38
CA LEU A 190 6.07 -9.28 0.01
C LEU A 190 5.21 -10.14 -0.93
N ASN A 191 4.12 -10.73 -0.43
CA ASN A 191 3.23 -11.56 -1.23
C ASN A 191 2.26 -10.70 -2.05
N GLY A 192 2.64 -10.39 -3.27
CA GLY A 192 1.86 -9.55 -4.19
C GLY A 192 1.76 -8.08 -3.76
N GLY A 193 2.61 -7.62 -2.83
CA GLY A 193 2.62 -6.25 -2.34
C GLY A 193 3.42 -6.09 -1.05
N TYR A 194 3.51 -4.88 -0.57
CA TYR A 194 4.09 -4.53 0.74
C TYR A 194 3.02 -4.71 1.82
N ASN A 195 2.82 -5.94 2.30
CA ASN A 195 1.73 -6.24 3.22
C ASN A 195 2.18 -6.19 4.67
N VAL A 196 1.32 -5.63 5.53
CA VAL A 196 1.48 -5.67 6.98
C VAL A 196 0.20 -6.15 7.63
N LYS A 197 0.34 -7.00 8.65
CA LYS A 197 -0.74 -7.46 9.50
C LYS A 197 -0.33 -7.29 10.96
N VAL A 198 -1.10 -6.53 11.71
CA VAL A 198 -0.87 -6.27 13.13
C VAL A 198 -2.00 -6.92 13.92
N LYS A 199 -1.65 -7.80 14.85
CA LYS A 199 -2.56 -8.39 15.83
C LYS A 199 -2.21 -7.83 17.20
N GLN A 200 -2.82 -6.71 17.56
CA GLN A 200 -2.58 -5.98 18.78
C GLN A 200 -3.46 -6.49 19.92
N THR A 201 -2.86 -6.82 21.05
CA THR A 201 -3.61 -7.01 22.30
C THR A 201 -4.06 -5.65 22.82
N SER A 202 -5.28 -5.59 23.34
CA SER A 202 -5.88 -4.39 23.91
C SER A 202 -4.92 -3.67 24.84
N LEU A 203 -4.83 -2.35 24.68
CA LEU A 203 -4.02 -1.47 25.53
C LEU A 203 -4.64 -1.25 26.91
N THR A 204 -5.87 -1.68 27.12
CA THR A 204 -6.54 -1.62 28.43
C THR A 204 -5.89 -2.59 29.41
N THR A 205 -5.55 -2.09 30.60
CA THR A 205 -4.95 -2.91 31.67
C THR A 205 -5.83 -4.12 32.00
N GLY A 206 -5.18 -5.29 32.12
CA GLY A 206 -5.86 -6.57 32.40
C GLY A 206 -6.55 -7.21 31.19
N SER A 207 -6.67 -6.50 30.06
CA SER A 207 -7.34 -7.04 28.87
C SER A 207 -6.40 -7.92 28.05
N THR A 208 -6.93 -9.06 27.60
CA THR A 208 -6.24 -10.00 26.69
C THR A 208 -6.90 -10.05 25.31
N VAL A 209 -7.91 -9.22 25.07
CA VAL A 209 -8.63 -9.15 23.78
C VAL A 209 -7.67 -8.68 22.69
N LYS A 210 -7.65 -9.41 21.57
CA LYS A 210 -6.81 -9.09 20.41
C LYS A 210 -7.65 -8.58 19.24
N THR A 211 -7.20 -7.51 18.62
CA THR A 211 -7.73 -7.01 17.35
C THR A 211 -6.71 -7.19 16.25
N THR A 212 -7.18 -7.46 15.03
CA THR A 212 -6.31 -7.62 13.86
C THR A 212 -6.60 -6.53 12.85
N GLN A 213 -5.56 -5.86 12.39
CA GLN A 213 -5.58 -4.90 11.31
C GLN A 213 -4.65 -5.37 10.20
N SER A 214 -5.02 -5.12 8.94
CA SER A 214 -4.21 -5.46 7.78
C SER A 214 -4.18 -4.29 6.81
N GLY A 215 -3.04 -4.04 6.20
CA GLY A 215 -2.86 -2.97 5.23
C GLY A 215 -1.52 -3.10 4.52
N THR A 216 -1.00 -1.97 4.09
CA THR A 216 0.30 -1.90 3.41
C THR A 216 1.29 -1.05 4.19
N TYR A 217 2.56 -1.18 3.86
CA TYR A 217 3.61 -0.36 4.43
C TYR A 217 4.56 0.14 3.35
N ASN A 218 5.27 1.21 3.68
CA ASN A 218 6.44 1.67 2.94
C ASN A 218 7.67 1.43 3.80
N PHE A 219 8.71 0.88 3.19
CA PHE A 219 10.00 0.68 3.83
C PHE A 219 11.00 1.64 3.18
N SER A 220 11.18 2.81 3.78
CA SER A 220 12.08 3.85 3.29
C SER A 220 13.48 3.57 3.81
N LEU A 221 14.35 3.12 2.92
CA LEU A 221 15.75 2.82 3.19
C LEU A 221 16.63 3.85 2.50
N THR A 222 17.45 4.53 3.28
CA THR A 222 18.45 5.46 2.79
C THR A 222 19.82 4.93 3.19
N ASN A 223 20.71 4.69 2.23
CA ASN A 223 22.03 4.11 2.45
C ASN A 223 22.80 4.87 3.54
N GLY A 224 23.02 4.21 4.70
CA GLY A 224 23.74 4.76 5.83
C GLY A 224 23.02 5.87 6.60
N SER A 225 21.74 6.11 6.33
CA SER A 225 20.94 7.14 7.02
C SER A 225 20.36 6.62 8.32
N THR A 226 20.42 7.45 9.36
CA THR A 226 19.71 7.25 10.62
C THR A 226 18.19 7.54 10.48
N ASN A 227 17.70 7.80 9.27
CA ASN A 227 16.32 8.18 8.97
C ASN A 227 15.51 7.11 8.25
N ASP A 228 15.99 5.87 8.23
CA ASP A 228 15.20 4.77 7.70
C ASP A 228 13.88 4.65 8.45
N ARG A 229 12.80 4.39 7.71
CA ARG A 229 11.42 4.42 8.23
C ARG A 229 10.63 3.19 7.81
N ILE A 230 9.78 2.75 8.72
CA ILE A 230 8.64 1.88 8.41
C ILE A 230 7.39 2.74 8.56
N ILE A 231 6.65 2.92 7.48
CA ILE A 231 5.45 3.76 7.42
C ILE A 231 4.27 2.87 7.08
N LEU A 232 3.31 2.76 7.98
CA LEU A 232 2.10 1.96 7.79
C LEU A 232 1.01 2.83 7.17
N ASN A 233 0.29 2.30 6.18
CA ASN A 233 -0.77 2.99 5.49
C ASN A 233 -2.15 2.49 5.97
N GLY A 234 -3.19 3.32 5.78
CA GLY A 234 -4.57 2.94 6.11
C GLY A 234 -4.94 3.13 7.58
N GLY A 235 -4.23 3.99 8.31
CA GLY A 235 -4.53 4.28 9.72
C GLY A 235 -4.12 3.14 10.66
N ILE A 236 -3.23 2.27 10.22
CA ILE A 236 -2.71 1.15 11.02
C ILE A 236 -1.52 1.63 11.83
N GLU A 237 -1.44 1.19 13.06
CA GLU A 237 -0.30 1.38 13.94
C GLU A 237 0.49 0.06 14.06
N ILE A 238 1.82 0.15 14.10
CA ILE A 238 2.68 -0.99 14.38
C ILE A 238 2.48 -1.44 15.82
N LEU A 239 2.76 -2.71 16.10
CA LEU A 239 2.63 -3.30 17.43
C LEU A 239 3.30 -2.43 18.51
N HIS A 240 2.57 -2.03 19.55
CA HIS A 240 3.12 -1.19 20.62
C HIS A 240 2.51 -1.51 22.00
N LEU A 241 3.13 -0.95 23.05
CA LEU A 241 2.72 -1.09 24.43
C LEU A 241 1.66 -0.02 24.80
N ASN A 242 0.99 -0.21 25.95
CA ASN A 242 -0.08 0.69 26.40
C ASN A 242 0.41 1.93 27.12
N ALA A 243 1.51 1.81 27.83
CA ALA A 243 1.94 2.85 28.75
C ALA A 243 3.45 2.86 28.90
N TYR A 244 3.91 3.92 29.48
CA TYR A 244 5.27 4.13 29.93
C TYR A 244 5.24 5.05 31.14
N TYR A 245 5.94 4.68 32.21
CA TYR A 245 6.09 5.50 33.42
C TYR A 245 4.76 6.01 33.98
N ASN A 246 3.72 5.15 34.02
CA ASN A 246 2.35 5.54 34.37
C ASN A 246 1.72 6.63 33.46
N GLU A 247 2.38 6.99 32.38
CA GLU A 247 1.86 7.86 31.33
C GLU A 247 1.44 7.03 30.13
N THR A 248 0.41 7.46 29.45
CA THR A 248 0.03 6.88 28.16
C THR A 248 1.06 7.23 27.10
N LEU A 249 1.27 6.35 26.12
CA LEU A 249 2.09 6.67 24.94
C LEU A 249 1.36 7.61 23.97
N SER A 250 0.45 8.43 24.48
CA SER A 250 -0.26 9.45 23.71
C SER A 250 0.74 10.47 23.14
N GLY A 251 0.53 10.86 21.90
CA GLY A 251 1.42 11.80 21.21
C GLY A 251 2.62 11.17 20.52
N PHE A 252 2.88 9.87 20.71
CA PHE A 252 3.81 9.12 19.88
C PHE A 252 3.14 8.62 18.60
N SER A 253 3.87 8.65 17.48
CA SER A 253 3.38 8.12 16.21
C SER A 253 3.85 6.68 16.02
N PHE A 254 2.89 5.75 15.95
CA PHE A 254 3.14 4.34 15.66
C PHE A 254 2.80 3.93 14.23
N SER A 255 2.32 4.85 13.41
CA SER A 255 2.12 4.65 11.98
C SER A 255 3.33 5.04 11.13
N ASN A 256 4.25 5.84 11.68
CA ASN A 256 5.47 6.28 11.01
C ASN A 256 6.65 6.18 11.99
N VAL A 257 7.28 5.04 12.02
CA VAL A 257 8.34 4.74 12.99
C VAL A 257 9.71 4.77 12.35
N ARG A 258 10.70 5.19 13.13
CA ARG A 258 12.10 5.17 12.73
C ARG A 258 12.69 3.78 12.95
N LEU A 259 13.39 3.27 11.96
CA LEU A 259 14.14 2.02 12.10
C LEU A 259 15.45 2.29 12.86
N ILE A 260 15.63 1.62 13.98
CA ILE A 260 16.83 1.75 14.82
C ILE A 260 17.80 0.62 14.53
N GLU A 261 17.28 -0.60 14.46
CA GLU A 261 18.05 -1.80 14.21
C GLU A 261 17.17 -2.81 13.46
N LEU A 262 17.77 -3.46 12.48
CA LEU A 262 17.16 -4.61 11.82
C LEU A 262 18.23 -5.64 11.49
N THR A 263 18.07 -6.81 12.08
CA THR A 263 18.87 -7.99 11.82
C THR A 263 17.97 -9.20 11.55
N ALA A 264 18.55 -10.36 11.32
CA ALA A 264 17.77 -11.57 11.20
C ALA A 264 16.98 -11.93 12.47
N SER A 265 17.45 -11.47 13.65
CA SER A 265 16.90 -11.82 14.96
C SER A 265 16.39 -10.64 15.80
N SER A 266 16.50 -9.41 15.31
CA SER A 266 16.10 -8.20 16.04
C SER A 266 15.46 -7.20 15.11
N LEU A 267 14.34 -6.62 15.55
CA LEU A 267 13.72 -5.44 14.97
C LEU A 267 13.51 -4.42 16.07
N ARG A 268 14.24 -3.32 16.01
CA ARG A 268 14.07 -2.18 16.90
C ARG A 268 13.59 -0.97 16.10
N TYR A 269 12.50 -0.38 16.52
CA TYR A 269 11.99 0.86 15.93
C TYR A 269 11.66 1.88 17.01
N ALA A 270 11.72 3.15 16.66
CA ALA A 270 11.34 4.24 17.54
C ALA A 270 10.05 4.91 17.05
N ALA A 271 9.09 5.03 17.94
CA ALA A 271 8.01 5.99 17.81
C ALA A 271 8.49 7.34 18.33
N ILE A 272 8.10 8.42 17.65
CA ILE A 272 8.59 9.78 17.93
C ILE A 272 7.42 10.65 18.34
N ARG A 273 7.60 11.41 19.43
CA ARG A 273 6.67 12.43 19.88
C ARG A 273 7.05 13.80 19.29
N ASN A 274 6.10 14.73 19.25
CA ASN A 274 6.31 16.04 18.62
C ASN A 274 7.44 16.88 19.25
N ASP A 275 7.79 16.62 20.52
CA ASP A 275 8.89 17.28 21.22
C ASP A 275 10.25 16.61 20.99
N GLY A 276 10.29 15.59 20.11
CA GLY A 276 11.51 14.86 19.74
C GLY A 276 11.85 13.67 20.64
N VAL A 277 11.14 13.46 21.75
CA VAL A 277 11.31 12.27 22.59
C VAL A 277 10.94 11.02 21.79
N GLN A 278 11.73 9.98 21.95
CA GLN A 278 11.57 8.73 21.22
C GLN A 278 11.42 7.56 22.21
N VAL A 279 10.48 6.68 21.92
CA VAL A 279 10.36 5.40 22.58
C VAL A 279 10.76 4.29 21.62
N VAL A 280 11.71 3.49 21.99
CA VAL A 280 12.21 2.37 21.19
C VAL A 280 11.48 1.09 21.59
N MET A 281 10.91 0.40 20.64
CA MET A 281 10.29 -0.91 20.81
C MET A 281 11.24 -2.00 20.32
N ASN A 282 11.41 -3.06 21.14
CA ASN A 282 12.33 -4.16 20.87
C ASN A 282 11.54 -5.43 20.55
N LEU A 283 11.71 -5.94 19.34
CA LEU A 283 11.04 -7.12 18.87
C LEU A 283 12.03 -8.20 18.41
N ILE A 284 11.60 -9.43 18.53
CA ILE A 284 12.29 -10.62 18.03
C ILE A 284 11.38 -11.41 17.09
N PRO A 285 11.93 -12.23 16.19
CA PRO A 285 11.12 -13.12 15.38
C PRO A 285 10.29 -14.06 16.28
N LYS A 286 9.03 -14.24 15.91
CA LYS A 286 8.19 -15.26 16.55
C LYS A 286 8.73 -16.63 16.17
N THR A 287 9.14 -17.41 17.15
CA THR A 287 9.49 -18.82 16.94
C THR A 287 8.23 -19.63 16.71
N SER A 288 8.25 -20.50 15.69
CA SER A 288 7.20 -21.52 15.53
C SER A 288 7.38 -22.51 16.68
N ASN A 289 6.39 -22.61 17.57
CA ASN A 289 6.30 -23.72 18.52
C ASN A 289 5.76 -24.94 17.81
#